data_3f7ff62e64e3e91f79f3405517cef445
#
_entry.id   3f7ff62e64e3e91f79f3405517cef445
#
_cell.length_a   1.000
_cell.length_b   1.000
_cell.length_c   1.000
_cell.angle_alpha   90.00
_cell.angle_beta   90.00
_cell.angle_gamma   90.00
#
_symmetry.space_group_name_H-M   'P 1'
#
loop_
_entity.id
_entity.type
_entity.pdbx_description
1 polymer ?
#
loop_
_entity_poly.entity_id
_entity_poly.type
_entity_poly.pdbx_seq_one_letter_code
_entity_poly.pdbx_strand_id
1 'polypeptide(L)'
;LVLVDTQVVAKAPKRQLVGGLGDALATWFEARTARSSSSLNVVGGLPTTTGTALAKLCCEILLADGPAACAAVESGAATPALERVVEANNLLSGLGFESGGLAVAHAVHNGITEIPESHKYIHGEKVAFGLLTQLVLEGQPQSEINEILQYQRAVGLPITLAEVGVNIE
;
A
#
# COMPACT_ATOMS: atom_id res chain seq x y z
N LEU A 1 -23.14 -6.60 -2.21
CA LEU A 1 -22.51 -6.73 -3.52
C LEU A 1 -21.65 -5.50 -3.79
N VAL A 2 -20.38 -5.71 -4.08
CA VAL A 2 -19.46 -4.67 -4.55
C VAL A 2 -19.25 -4.91 -6.04
N LEU A 3 -19.43 -3.87 -6.86
CA LEU A 3 -19.17 -3.89 -8.31
C LEU A 3 -18.14 -2.80 -8.61
N VAL A 4 -17.01 -3.18 -9.20
CA VAL A 4 -15.94 -2.26 -9.59
C VAL A 4 -15.86 -2.22 -11.12
N ASP A 5 -16.13 -1.06 -11.72
CA ASP A 5 -15.96 -0.84 -13.14
C ASP A 5 -14.52 -0.35 -13.42
N THR A 6 -13.69 -1.22 -13.98
CA THR A 6 -12.30 -0.93 -14.30
C THR A 6 -12.12 0.14 -15.37
N GLN A 7 -13.14 0.37 -16.23
CA GLN A 7 -13.13 1.49 -17.18
C GLN A 7 -13.24 2.87 -16.49
N VAL A 8 -13.94 2.92 -15.37
CA VAL A 8 -14.00 4.15 -14.55
C VAL A 8 -12.63 4.37 -13.90
N VAL A 9 -12.02 3.33 -13.34
CA VAL A 9 -10.68 3.40 -12.74
C VAL A 9 -9.63 3.81 -13.77
N ALA A 10 -9.68 3.26 -15.00
CA ALA A 10 -8.75 3.59 -16.08
C ALA A 10 -8.78 5.09 -16.47
N LYS A 11 -9.89 5.78 -16.22
CA LYS A 11 -10.07 7.21 -16.50
C LYS A 11 -9.86 8.13 -15.29
N ALA A 12 -9.59 7.55 -14.13
CA ALA A 12 -9.32 8.31 -12.92
C ALA A 12 -7.93 8.97 -12.97
N PRO A 13 -7.67 10.01 -12.17
CA PRO A 13 -6.33 10.57 -12.05
C PRO A 13 -5.33 9.52 -11.59
N LYS A 14 -4.18 9.40 -12.26
CA LYS A 14 -3.11 8.44 -11.91
C LYS A 14 -2.75 8.46 -10.42
N ARG A 15 -2.74 9.64 -9.80
CA ARG A 15 -2.44 9.81 -8.38
C ARG A 15 -3.34 8.96 -7.48
N GLN A 16 -4.61 8.75 -7.86
CA GLN A 16 -5.53 7.92 -7.09
C GLN A 16 -5.11 6.43 -7.14
N LEU A 17 -4.76 5.93 -8.32
CA LEU A 17 -4.22 4.57 -8.45
C LEU A 17 -2.92 4.41 -7.66
N VAL A 18 -1.99 5.36 -7.80
CA VAL A 18 -0.69 5.33 -7.10
C VAL A 18 -0.88 5.33 -5.58
N GLY A 19 -1.81 6.14 -5.05
CA GLY A 19 -2.16 6.08 -3.63
C GLY A 19 -2.70 4.70 -3.22
N GLY A 20 -3.58 4.10 -4.03
CA GLY A 20 -4.05 2.73 -3.80
C GLY A 20 -2.92 1.70 -3.79
N LEU A 21 -1.94 1.82 -4.70
CA LEU A 21 -0.74 0.96 -4.70
C LEU A 21 0.06 1.09 -3.40
N GLY A 22 0.22 2.32 -2.88
CA GLY A 22 0.97 2.58 -1.65
C GLY A 22 0.31 1.97 -0.42
N ASP A 23 -1.00 2.10 -0.32
CA ASP A 23 -1.80 1.55 0.78
C ASP A 23 -1.82 0.02 0.73
N ALA A 24 -2.21 -0.55 -0.41
CA ALA A 24 -2.35 -1.98 -0.58
C ALA A 24 -1.00 -2.74 -0.48
N LEU A 25 0.12 -2.10 -0.86
CA LEU A 25 1.44 -2.69 -0.68
C LEU A 25 1.78 -2.91 0.80
N ALA A 26 1.42 -1.98 1.68
CA ALA A 26 1.67 -2.10 3.11
C ALA A 26 0.94 -3.29 3.74
N THR A 27 -0.20 -3.71 3.18
CA THR A 27 -1.03 -4.80 3.72
C THR A 27 -0.25 -6.07 4.03
N TRP A 28 0.65 -6.50 3.13
CA TRP A 28 1.46 -7.71 3.35
C TRP A 28 2.45 -7.53 4.50
N PHE A 29 3.19 -6.43 4.51
CA PHE A 29 4.24 -6.20 5.49
C PHE A 29 3.68 -6.04 6.89
N GLU A 30 2.54 -5.37 7.02
CA GLU A 30 1.85 -5.21 8.30
C GLU A 30 1.20 -6.50 8.79
N ALA A 31 0.52 -7.25 7.90
CA ALA A 31 -0.05 -8.56 8.25
C ALA A 31 1.04 -9.57 8.67
N ARG A 32 2.22 -9.54 8.01
CA ARG A 32 3.40 -10.35 8.37
C ARG A 32 3.85 -10.02 9.81
N THR A 33 3.93 -8.75 10.12
CA THR A 33 4.37 -8.26 11.44
C THR A 33 3.33 -8.56 12.51
N ALA A 34 2.05 -8.27 12.26
CA ALA A 34 0.98 -8.58 13.19
C ALA A 34 0.92 -10.08 13.51
N ARG A 35 1.12 -10.95 12.51
CA ARG A 35 1.15 -12.40 12.70
C ARG A 35 2.36 -12.83 13.53
N SER A 36 3.57 -12.31 13.25
CA SER A 36 4.79 -12.70 13.97
C SER A 36 4.81 -12.23 15.42
N SER A 37 4.18 -11.08 15.71
CA SER A 37 4.05 -10.51 17.05
C SER A 37 2.81 -11.02 17.81
N SER A 38 1.94 -11.81 17.17
CA SER A 38 0.65 -12.22 17.71
C SER A 38 -0.23 -11.02 18.11
N SER A 39 -0.10 -9.92 17.42
CA SER A 39 -0.93 -8.73 17.59
C SER A 39 -2.34 -8.98 17.06
N LEU A 40 -3.33 -8.30 17.64
CA LEU A 40 -4.71 -8.40 17.18
C LEU A 40 -4.88 -7.70 15.83
N ASN A 41 -5.72 -8.28 14.98
CA ASN A 41 -6.15 -7.66 13.72
C ASN A 41 -7.22 -6.58 13.97
N VAL A 42 -7.68 -5.96 12.90
CA VAL A 42 -8.62 -4.82 12.96
C VAL A 42 -9.96 -5.17 13.62
N VAL A 43 -10.38 -6.42 13.57
CA VAL A 43 -11.63 -6.90 14.17
C VAL A 43 -11.44 -7.56 15.54
N GLY A 44 -10.25 -7.44 16.13
CA GLY A 44 -9.95 -7.93 17.49
C GLY A 44 -9.65 -9.43 17.58
N GLY A 45 -9.42 -10.10 16.45
CA GLY A 45 -8.98 -11.50 16.40
C GLY A 45 -7.48 -11.61 16.10
N LEU A 46 -6.94 -12.82 16.14
CA LEU A 46 -5.59 -13.08 15.65
C LEU A 46 -5.54 -13.09 14.11
N PRO A 47 -4.40 -12.73 13.51
CA PRO A 47 -4.22 -12.82 12.05
C PRO A 47 -4.53 -14.21 11.52
N THR A 48 -5.41 -14.29 10.53
CA THR A 48 -5.80 -15.57 9.94
C THR A 48 -4.81 -16.03 8.87
N THR A 49 -4.71 -17.33 8.63
CA THR A 49 -3.90 -17.87 7.55
C THR A 49 -4.39 -17.36 6.19
N THR A 50 -5.70 -17.31 5.99
CA THR A 50 -6.31 -16.78 4.74
C THR A 50 -6.00 -15.31 4.55
N GLY A 51 -6.23 -14.45 5.55
CA GLY A 51 -5.92 -13.03 5.47
C GLY A 51 -4.45 -12.77 5.15
N THR A 52 -3.53 -13.49 5.81
CA THR A 52 -2.09 -13.39 5.53
C THR A 52 -1.74 -13.85 4.09
N ALA A 53 -2.39 -14.90 3.58
CA ALA A 53 -2.17 -15.37 2.23
C ALA A 53 -2.68 -14.38 1.18
N LEU A 54 -3.85 -13.77 1.41
CA LEU A 54 -4.41 -12.73 0.53
C LEU A 54 -3.55 -11.47 0.53
N ALA A 55 -3.05 -11.05 1.70
CA ALA A 55 -2.12 -9.93 1.81
C ALA A 55 -0.82 -10.17 1.01
N LYS A 56 -0.27 -11.38 1.08
CA LYS A 56 0.91 -11.76 0.30
C LYS A 56 0.65 -11.75 -1.20
N LEU A 57 -0.45 -12.36 -1.64
CA LEU A 57 -0.84 -12.35 -3.06
C LEU A 57 -1.07 -10.92 -3.57
N CYS A 58 -1.67 -10.06 -2.76
CA CYS A 58 -1.80 -8.64 -3.07
C CYS A 58 -0.43 -8.02 -3.40
N CYS A 59 0.52 -8.14 -2.50
CA CYS A 59 1.88 -7.61 -2.68
C CYS A 59 2.53 -8.13 -3.98
N GLU A 60 2.46 -9.44 -4.24
CA GLU A 60 3.02 -10.07 -5.44
C GLU A 60 2.43 -9.48 -6.73
N ILE A 61 1.11 -9.28 -6.78
CA ILE A 61 0.43 -8.64 -7.92
C ILE A 61 0.87 -7.19 -8.09
N LEU A 62 0.92 -6.42 -7.00
CA LEU A 62 1.29 -5.01 -7.07
C LEU A 62 2.72 -4.83 -7.57
N LEU A 63 3.67 -5.62 -7.07
CA LEU A 63 5.06 -5.57 -7.52
C LEU A 63 5.20 -5.93 -9.00
N ALA A 64 4.45 -6.93 -9.47
CA ALA A 64 4.51 -7.38 -10.86
C ALA A 64 3.82 -6.40 -11.84
N ASP A 65 2.62 -5.93 -11.50
CA ASP A 65 1.73 -5.24 -12.43
C ASP A 65 1.60 -3.73 -12.18
N GLY A 66 2.01 -3.21 -11.03
CA GLY A 66 1.82 -1.81 -10.63
C GLY A 66 2.33 -0.78 -11.67
N PRO A 67 3.57 -0.88 -12.16
CA PRO A 67 4.06 0.04 -13.19
C PRO A 67 3.25 -0.02 -14.50
N ALA A 68 2.85 -1.23 -14.94
CA ALA A 68 2.02 -1.41 -16.12
C ALA A 68 0.59 -0.87 -15.93
N ALA A 69 0.02 -1.01 -14.73
CA ALA A 69 -1.27 -0.42 -14.38
C ALA A 69 -1.23 1.11 -14.36
N CYS A 70 -0.14 1.70 -13.89
CA CYS A 70 0.08 3.16 -13.98
C CYS A 70 0.08 3.65 -15.43
N ALA A 71 0.79 2.95 -16.33
CA ALA A 71 0.79 3.28 -17.75
C ALA A 71 -0.60 3.08 -18.41
N ALA A 72 -1.36 2.09 -17.96
CA ALA A 72 -2.74 1.86 -18.42
C ALA A 72 -3.65 3.04 -18.08
N VAL A 73 -3.59 3.56 -16.86
CA VAL A 73 -4.37 4.74 -16.44
C VAL A 73 -3.93 5.99 -17.22
N GLU A 74 -2.64 6.19 -17.46
CA GLU A 74 -2.15 7.30 -18.28
C GLU A 74 -2.69 7.28 -19.72
N SER A 75 -2.94 6.08 -20.26
CA SER A 75 -3.54 5.90 -21.59
C SER A 75 -5.08 5.82 -21.56
N GLY A 76 -5.70 5.81 -20.39
CA GLY A 76 -7.16 5.66 -20.22
C GLY A 76 -7.68 4.26 -20.61
N ALA A 77 -6.83 3.23 -20.56
CA ALA A 77 -7.15 1.88 -21.01
C ALA A 77 -7.29 0.90 -19.83
N ALA A 78 -8.40 0.14 -19.78
CA ALA A 78 -8.52 -1.00 -18.89
C ALA A 78 -7.73 -2.19 -19.47
N THR A 79 -6.51 -2.38 -18.97
CA THR A 79 -5.65 -3.49 -19.37
C THR A 79 -5.71 -4.62 -18.37
N PRO A 80 -5.31 -5.87 -18.72
CA PRO A 80 -5.26 -6.97 -17.75
C PRO A 80 -4.39 -6.67 -16.52
N ALA A 81 -3.33 -5.87 -16.65
CA ALA A 81 -2.52 -5.44 -15.51
C ALA A 81 -3.31 -4.52 -14.57
N LEU A 82 -4.05 -3.54 -15.13
CA LEU A 82 -4.90 -2.66 -14.32
C LEU A 82 -6.01 -3.45 -13.61
N GLU A 83 -6.63 -4.41 -14.28
CA GLU A 83 -7.69 -5.24 -13.68
C GLU A 83 -7.17 -6.05 -12.50
N ARG A 84 -5.99 -6.69 -12.61
CA ARG A 84 -5.38 -7.41 -11.48
C ARG A 84 -5.01 -6.49 -10.33
N VAL A 85 -4.49 -5.29 -10.62
CA VAL A 85 -4.19 -4.29 -9.59
C VAL A 85 -5.47 -3.80 -8.90
N VAL A 86 -6.54 -3.57 -9.64
CA VAL A 86 -7.84 -3.18 -9.07
C VAL A 86 -8.41 -4.28 -8.17
N GLU A 87 -8.31 -5.55 -8.59
CA GLU A 87 -8.69 -6.69 -7.74
C GLU A 87 -7.83 -6.74 -6.48
N ALA A 88 -6.50 -6.58 -6.62
CA ALA A 88 -5.58 -6.57 -5.48
C ALA A 88 -5.92 -5.45 -4.49
N ASN A 89 -6.14 -4.23 -4.95
CA ASN A 89 -6.46 -3.09 -4.10
C ASN A 89 -7.81 -3.22 -3.39
N ASN A 90 -8.84 -3.72 -4.07
CA ASN A 90 -10.20 -3.74 -3.52
C ASN A 90 -10.51 -5.01 -2.73
N LEU A 91 -10.09 -6.18 -3.21
CA LEU A 91 -10.44 -7.46 -2.61
C LEU A 91 -9.31 -8.00 -1.73
N LEU A 92 -8.11 -8.14 -2.30
CA LEU A 92 -7.01 -8.81 -1.59
C LEU A 92 -6.47 -7.96 -0.44
N SER A 93 -6.28 -6.65 -0.68
CA SER A 93 -5.87 -5.72 0.36
C SER A 93 -6.98 -5.57 1.42
N GLY A 94 -8.23 -5.39 1.01
CA GLY A 94 -9.36 -5.23 1.94
C GLY A 94 -9.48 -6.38 2.93
N LEU A 95 -9.53 -7.61 2.43
CA LEU A 95 -9.60 -8.81 3.28
C LEU A 95 -8.30 -9.11 4.01
N GLY A 96 -7.16 -8.86 3.33
CA GLY A 96 -5.83 -9.05 3.89
C GLY A 96 -5.56 -8.11 5.07
N PHE A 97 -5.94 -6.85 4.95
CA PHE A 97 -5.86 -5.84 5.99
C PHE A 97 -6.77 -6.16 7.19
N GLU A 98 -8.09 -6.39 6.93
CA GLU A 98 -9.06 -6.64 8.00
C GLU A 98 -8.69 -7.87 8.83
N SER A 99 -8.30 -8.97 8.17
CA SER A 99 -8.01 -10.25 8.78
C SER A 99 -6.52 -10.48 9.10
N GLY A 100 -5.63 -9.66 8.55
CA GLY A 100 -4.18 -9.75 8.76
C GLY A 100 -3.67 -8.81 9.84
N GLY A 101 -4.25 -7.62 9.96
CA GLY A 101 -3.89 -6.61 10.95
C GLY A 101 -2.98 -5.51 10.41
N LEU A 102 -2.76 -4.50 11.24
CA LEU A 102 -1.94 -3.31 10.99
C LEU A 102 -0.67 -3.32 11.84
N ALA A 103 0.30 -2.47 11.46
CA ALA A 103 1.54 -2.29 12.19
C ALA A 103 2.07 -0.85 12.06
N VAL A 104 3.37 -0.68 11.81
CA VAL A 104 4.06 0.61 11.87
C VAL A 104 3.70 1.52 10.70
N ALA A 105 3.44 0.98 9.49
CA ALA A 105 3.14 1.82 8.33
C ALA A 105 1.94 2.72 8.58
N HIS A 106 0.84 2.17 9.08
CA HIS A 106 -0.34 2.95 9.44
C HIS A 106 -0.16 3.77 10.72
N ALA A 107 0.65 3.33 11.68
CA ALA A 107 0.97 4.14 12.86
C ALA A 107 1.73 5.42 12.48
N VAL A 108 2.69 5.32 11.56
CA VAL A 108 3.42 6.47 11.01
C VAL A 108 2.48 7.38 10.21
N HIS A 109 1.63 6.80 9.36
CA HIS A 109 0.59 7.56 8.65
C HIS A 109 -0.27 8.38 9.62
N ASN A 110 -0.76 7.76 10.71
CA ASN A 110 -1.59 8.43 11.71
C ASN A 110 -0.87 9.63 12.33
N GLY A 111 0.41 9.45 12.71
CA GLY A 111 1.23 10.55 13.23
C GLY A 111 1.45 11.68 12.23
N ILE A 112 1.76 11.34 10.96
CA ILE A 112 1.92 12.35 9.89
C ILE A 112 0.62 13.12 9.66
N THR A 113 -0.54 12.47 9.78
CA THR A 113 -1.85 13.10 9.55
C THR A 113 -2.16 14.21 10.56
N GLU A 114 -1.52 14.23 11.74
CA GLU A 114 -1.64 15.33 12.71
C GLU A 114 -0.91 16.61 12.27
N ILE A 115 -0.08 16.54 11.23
CA ILE A 115 0.71 17.66 10.71
C ILE A 115 -0.08 18.35 9.59
N PRO A 116 -0.48 19.64 9.74
CA PRO A 116 -1.34 20.35 8.77
C PRO A 116 -0.79 20.35 7.34
N GLU A 117 0.54 20.47 7.17
CA GLU A 117 1.22 20.50 5.87
C GLU A 117 1.08 19.18 5.10
N SER A 118 0.78 18.08 5.81
CA SER A 118 0.57 16.77 5.23
C SER A 118 -0.83 16.56 4.65
N HIS A 119 -1.81 17.43 4.96
CA HIS A 119 -3.22 17.22 4.60
C HIS A 119 -3.47 17.24 3.09
N LYS A 120 -2.60 17.82 2.28
CA LYS A 120 -2.65 17.79 0.81
C LYS A 120 -2.24 16.44 0.20
N TYR A 121 -1.64 15.56 1.00
CA TYR A 121 -1.23 14.21 0.59
C TYR A 121 -2.31 13.20 0.95
N ILE A 122 -2.60 12.30 0.02
CA ILE A 122 -3.63 11.28 0.23
C ILE A 122 -3.12 10.16 1.13
N HIS A 123 -4.05 9.37 1.69
CA HIS A 123 -3.79 8.31 2.65
C HIS A 123 -2.63 7.40 2.23
N GLY A 124 -2.73 6.77 1.07
CA GLY A 124 -1.74 5.79 0.61
C GLY A 124 -0.36 6.38 0.30
N GLU A 125 -0.25 7.68 0.00
CA GLU A 125 1.05 8.35 -0.12
C GLU A 125 1.77 8.36 1.25
N LYS A 126 1.06 8.65 2.33
CA LYS A 126 1.61 8.66 3.69
C LYS A 126 1.90 7.25 4.20
N VAL A 127 1.01 6.28 3.88
CA VAL A 127 1.21 4.85 4.22
C VAL A 127 2.45 4.29 3.52
N ALA A 128 2.68 4.64 2.25
CA ALA A 128 3.86 4.21 1.51
C ALA A 128 5.17 4.66 2.18
N PHE A 129 5.25 5.92 2.63
CA PHE A 129 6.38 6.39 3.41
C PHE A 129 6.49 5.64 4.76
N GLY A 130 5.35 5.42 5.43
CA GLY A 130 5.28 4.63 6.66
C GLY A 130 5.80 3.21 6.49
N LEU A 131 5.55 2.57 5.34
CA LEU A 131 6.07 1.24 5.02
C LEU A 131 7.61 1.22 4.98
N LEU A 132 8.26 2.18 4.35
CA LEU A 132 9.72 2.27 4.37
C LEU A 132 10.26 2.43 5.80
N THR A 133 9.59 3.25 6.60
CA THR A 133 9.92 3.42 8.02
C THR A 133 9.78 2.12 8.79
N GLN A 134 8.71 1.35 8.54
CA GLN A 134 8.49 0.04 9.16
C GLN A 134 9.62 -0.93 8.82
N LEU A 135 9.98 -1.07 7.56
CA LEU A 135 11.01 -2.01 7.12
C LEU A 135 12.37 -1.72 7.78
N VAL A 136 12.72 -0.43 7.89
CA VAL A 136 13.95 0.00 8.57
C VAL A 136 13.86 -0.27 10.07
N LEU A 137 12.76 0.06 10.72
CA LEU A 137 12.56 -0.15 12.16
C LEU A 137 12.60 -1.63 12.54
N GLU A 138 12.08 -2.50 11.68
CA GLU A 138 12.10 -3.96 11.87
C GLU A 138 13.46 -4.60 11.56
N GLY A 139 14.42 -3.83 11.04
CA GLY A 139 15.74 -4.35 10.65
C GLY A 139 15.65 -5.34 9.48
N GLN A 140 14.71 -5.13 8.55
CA GLN A 140 14.58 -6.01 7.40
C GLN A 140 15.84 -5.99 6.51
N PRO A 141 16.09 -7.06 5.74
CA PRO A 141 17.24 -7.11 4.86
C PRO A 141 17.29 -5.91 3.90
N GLN A 142 18.50 -5.34 3.70
CA GLN A 142 18.68 -4.19 2.82
C GLN A 142 18.18 -4.45 1.39
N SER A 143 18.22 -5.71 0.93
CA SER A 143 17.68 -6.12 -0.37
C SER A 143 16.16 -5.89 -0.45
N GLU A 144 15.40 -6.26 0.60
CA GLU A 144 13.96 -6.04 0.66
C GLU A 144 13.63 -4.54 0.72
N ILE A 145 14.35 -3.79 1.57
CA ILE A 145 14.17 -2.33 1.65
C ILE A 145 14.43 -1.68 0.29
N ASN A 146 15.50 -2.07 -0.40
CA ASN A 146 15.84 -1.53 -1.72
C ASN A 146 14.81 -1.90 -2.79
N GLU A 147 14.27 -3.12 -2.77
CA GLU A 147 13.21 -3.55 -3.69
C GLU A 147 11.98 -2.66 -3.56
N ILE A 148 11.49 -2.47 -2.35
CA ILE A 148 10.32 -1.63 -2.08
C ILE A 148 10.59 -0.16 -2.41
N LEU A 149 11.76 0.36 -2.06
CA LEU A 149 12.17 1.71 -2.40
C LEU A 149 12.20 1.95 -3.93
N GLN A 150 12.75 0.99 -4.69
CA GLN A 150 12.78 1.06 -6.16
C GLN A 150 11.38 0.99 -6.76
N TYR A 151 10.54 0.10 -6.25
CA TYR A 151 9.14 0.01 -6.66
C TYR A 151 8.39 1.32 -6.42
N GLN A 152 8.48 1.89 -5.21
CA GLN A 152 7.81 3.15 -4.88
C GLN A 152 8.25 4.29 -5.80
N ARG A 153 9.55 4.40 -6.08
CA ARG A 153 10.08 5.36 -7.08
C ARG A 153 9.49 5.15 -8.46
N ALA A 154 9.42 3.89 -8.92
CA ALA A 154 8.95 3.54 -10.26
C ALA A 154 7.48 3.93 -10.48
N VAL A 155 6.63 3.81 -9.46
CA VAL A 155 5.22 4.17 -9.55
C VAL A 155 4.92 5.62 -9.15
N GLY A 156 5.90 6.34 -8.57
CA GLY A 156 5.77 7.75 -8.16
C GLY A 156 5.21 7.94 -6.75
N LEU A 157 5.42 6.99 -5.85
CA LEU A 157 5.10 7.11 -4.43
C LEU A 157 6.17 7.91 -3.66
N PRO A 158 5.80 8.66 -2.60
CA PRO A 158 6.74 9.36 -1.75
C PRO A 158 7.70 8.40 -1.03
N ILE A 159 8.96 8.81 -0.94
CA ILE A 159 10.03 8.04 -0.28
C ILE A 159 10.76 8.85 0.81
N THR A 160 10.44 10.13 0.95
CA THR A 160 11.02 11.02 1.96
C THR A 160 9.95 11.75 2.75
N LEU A 161 10.29 12.24 3.95
CA LEU A 161 9.40 13.07 4.77
C LEU A 161 8.95 14.34 4.05
N ALA A 162 9.84 14.99 3.33
CA ALA A 162 9.52 16.19 2.56
C ALA A 162 8.43 15.94 1.50
N GLU A 163 8.45 14.76 0.88
CA GLU A 163 7.45 14.36 -0.13
C GLU A 163 6.08 13.99 0.46
N VAL A 164 5.95 13.94 1.78
CA VAL A 164 4.68 13.84 2.51
C VAL A 164 4.37 15.10 3.33
N GLY A 165 5.09 16.19 3.05
CA GLY A 165 4.82 17.51 3.61
C GLY A 165 5.45 17.75 4.99
N VAL A 166 6.33 16.89 5.45
CA VAL A 166 7.02 17.04 6.74
C VAL A 166 8.45 17.55 6.50
N ASN A 167 8.71 18.79 6.87
CA ASN A 167 10.05 19.38 6.84
C ASN A 167 10.67 19.29 8.22
N ILE A 168 11.90 18.77 8.30
CA ILE A 168 12.71 18.78 9.51
C ILE A 168 13.59 20.05 9.39
N GLU A 169 13.27 21.08 10.20
CA GLU A 169 14.12 22.24 10.40
C GLU A 169 15.23 21.95 11.40
#